data_ad24f6c17e3761704f3ba70408cf6822
#
_entry.id   ad24f6c17e3761704f3ba70408cf6822
#
_cell.length_a   1.000
_cell.length_b   1.000
_cell.length_c   1.000
_cell.angle_alpha   90.00
_cell.angle_beta   90.00
_cell.angle_gamma   90.00
#
_symmetry.space_group_name_H-M   'P 1'
#
loop_
_entity.id
_entity.type
_entity.pdbx_description
1 polymer ?
#
loop_
_entity_poly.entity_id
_entity_poly.type
_entity_poly.pdbx_seq_one_letter_code
_entity_poly.pdbx_strand_id
1 'polypeptide(L)'
;MKTQQGLSRRDFLRTGSASMLGLALSRLVPFAARQARADAAEISGAPQYDDWADVYRERWTWDRIAKGTHHVNCWYQRGCNWNIFVKEGLVFREEQAADYPQTNPDVPDYNPRGCQKGACFSHRMYDAGRLQHPLKRVGKRGEGKWKRISWEQALEELADATIDTIREYGPGSIVWDIGTAGTNGCSGLGIVRTCNVLDTPFLNANADIGDHHPGAAVTLGKICFASSADDLFYSDLILIWGGNPVYTQIPNAHFINEARYKGAEVVTIAPDYNASSIHADIWAPVNVGSDAALGLSICQVMVEEGLHDQAFIREQTDLPLLVRRDTRLFLRQSDLEEGGSDDVFYFFDPVAREIREVSQATLALEGIEPALEGEFAVATRDGEIIVEPVFAGLKRQLADYTPERATKISGTPASLIRRLARKIGRAGAATILTQSNFSKFYHGNKMERVKILVLALAGQ
;
A
#
# COMPACT_ATOMS: atom_id res chain seq x y z
N MET A 1 18.97 6.73 -58.38
CA MET A 1 18.29 6.72 -57.07
C MET A 1 17.67 5.36 -56.88
N LYS A 2 18.29 4.49 -56.06
CA LYS A 2 17.71 3.18 -55.69
C LYS A 2 16.91 3.37 -54.44
N THR A 3 15.62 3.15 -54.51
CA THR A 3 14.69 3.13 -53.40
C THR A 3 15.08 2.01 -52.42
N GLN A 4 15.44 2.33 -51.20
CA GLN A 4 15.56 1.40 -50.10
C GLN A 4 14.16 0.85 -49.81
N GLN A 5 13.92 -0.43 -50.15
CA GLN A 5 12.76 -1.17 -49.68
C GLN A 5 12.97 -1.46 -48.20
N GLY A 6 12.17 -0.83 -47.34
CA GLY A 6 12.14 -1.12 -45.91
C GLY A 6 11.68 -2.56 -45.68
N LEU A 7 12.36 -3.25 -44.77
CA LEU A 7 12.01 -4.60 -44.32
C LEU A 7 10.56 -4.61 -43.80
N SER A 8 9.75 -5.56 -44.31
CA SER A 8 8.40 -5.72 -43.84
C SER A 8 8.38 -6.26 -42.39
N ARG A 9 7.32 -5.94 -41.62
CA ARG A 9 7.10 -6.47 -40.25
C ARG A 9 7.21 -8.00 -40.21
N ARG A 10 6.85 -8.67 -41.28
CA ARG A 10 6.90 -10.12 -41.40
C ARG A 10 8.33 -10.64 -41.59
N ASP A 11 9.17 -9.88 -42.27
CA ASP A 11 10.59 -10.23 -42.49
C ASP A 11 11.40 -9.92 -41.21
N PHE A 12 11.08 -8.87 -40.50
CA PHE A 12 11.67 -8.57 -39.18
C PHE A 12 11.33 -9.65 -38.14
N LEU A 13 10.06 -10.09 -38.08
CA LEU A 13 9.63 -11.16 -37.17
C LEU A 13 10.22 -12.53 -37.56
N ARG A 14 10.37 -12.81 -38.86
CA ARG A 14 11.03 -14.04 -39.31
C ARG A 14 12.51 -14.06 -38.97
N THR A 15 13.20 -12.96 -39.15
CA THR A 15 14.63 -12.85 -38.87
C THR A 15 14.88 -12.83 -37.34
N GLY A 16 14.07 -12.12 -36.59
CA GLY A 16 14.15 -12.05 -35.09
C GLY A 16 13.80 -13.38 -34.44
N SER A 17 12.74 -14.04 -34.88
CA SER A 17 12.34 -15.34 -34.31
C SER A 17 13.30 -16.47 -34.70
N ALA A 18 13.84 -16.46 -35.91
CA ALA A 18 14.86 -17.42 -36.33
C ALA A 18 16.16 -17.28 -35.51
N SER A 19 16.56 -16.05 -35.17
CA SER A 19 17.72 -15.77 -34.32
C SER A 19 17.48 -16.16 -32.87
N MET A 20 16.29 -15.92 -32.32
CA MET A 20 15.94 -16.36 -30.95
C MET A 20 15.75 -17.87 -30.84
N LEU A 21 15.12 -18.50 -31.85
CA LEU A 21 14.96 -19.96 -31.88
C LEU A 21 16.32 -20.65 -32.06
N GLY A 22 17.21 -20.13 -32.89
CA GLY A 22 18.59 -20.59 -33.03
C GLY A 22 19.39 -20.53 -31.73
N LEU A 23 19.21 -19.43 -30.93
CA LEU A 23 19.82 -19.26 -29.62
C LEU A 23 19.23 -20.17 -28.53
N ALA A 24 17.93 -20.43 -28.57
CA ALA A 24 17.28 -21.36 -27.66
C ALA A 24 17.62 -22.84 -27.97
N LEU A 25 17.66 -23.20 -29.24
CA LEU A 25 18.04 -24.53 -29.67
C LEU A 25 19.54 -24.82 -29.50
N SER A 26 20.41 -23.83 -29.61
CA SER A 26 21.85 -23.98 -29.36
C SER A 26 22.18 -24.34 -27.90
N ARG A 27 21.27 -24.07 -26.98
CA ARG A 27 21.40 -24.52 -25.57
C ARG A 27 21.00 -25.98 -25.36
N LEU A 28 20.20 -26.55 -26.27
CA LEU A 28 19.66 -27.91 -26.15
C LEU A 28 20.42 -28.96 -26.97
N VAL A 29 21.18 -28.54 -28.02
CA VAL A 29 21.90 -29.46 -28.88
C VAL A 29 23.27 -28.90 -29.28
N PRO A 30 24.35 -29.31 -28.62
CA PRO A 30 25.70 -28.79 -28.88
C PRO A 30 26.21 -28.98 -30.34
N PHE A 31 25.71 -29.95 -31.05
CA PHE A 31 26.12 -30.20 -32.44
C PHE A 31 25.44 -29.24 -33.47
N ALA A 32 24.20 -28.84 -33.23
CA ALA A 32 23.51 -27.85 -34.08
C ALA A 32 24.09 -26.43 -33.91
N ALA A 33 24.73 -26.15 -32.79
CA ALA A 33 25.37 -24.86 -32.54
C ALA A 33 26.59 -24.58 -33.46
N ARG A 34 27.26 -25.61 -33.93
CA ARG A 34 28.42 -25.48 -34.84
C ARG A 34 28.03 -25.11 -36.26
N GLN A 35 26.93 -25.65 -36.73
CA GLN A 35 26.41 -25.33 -38.10
C GLN A 35 25.73 -23.94 -38.13
N ALA A 36 24.94 -23.64 -37.11
CA ALA A 36 24.36 -22.29 -36.99
C ALA A 36 25.41 -21.17 -36.80
N ARG A 37 26.61 -21.50 -36.29
CA ARG A 37 27.76 -20.59 -36.23
C ARG A 37 28.36 -20.33 -37.64
N ALA A 38 28.46 -21.32 -38.49
CA ALA A 38 28.98 -21.13 -39.85
C ALA A 38 28.04 -20.25 -40.68
N ASP A 39 26.74 -20.51 -40.57
CA ASP A 39 25.75 -19.71 -41.28
C ASP A 39 25.59 -18.26 -40.75
N ALA A 40 25.86 -18.06 -39.43
CA ALA A 40 25.84 -16.74 -38.82
C ALA A 40 27.11 -15.90 -39.11
N ALA A 41 28.23 -16.57 -39.39
CA ALA A 41 29.48 -15.88 -39.78
C ALA A 41 29.41 -15.30 -41.18
N GLU A 42 28.53 -15.82 -42.04
CA GLU A 42 28.25 -15.26 -43.38
C GLU A 42 27.35 -14.02 -43.34
N ILE A 43 26.67 -13.77 -42.19
CA ILE A 43 25.95 -12.51 -41.99
C ILE A 43 27.00 -11.46 -41.60
N SER A 44 27.32 -10.57 -42.55
CA SER A 44 28.36 -9.54 -42.37
C SER A 44 28.22 -8.80 -41.04
N GLY A 45 29.22 -8.93 -40.18
CA GLY A 45 29.28 -8.28 -38.88
C GLY A 45 28.85 -9.15 -37.69
N ALA A 46 28.50 -10.42 -37.88
CA ALA A 46 28.24 -11.31 -36.74
C ALA A 46 29.55 -11.65 -36.01
N PRO A 47 29.62 -11.51 -34.68
CA PRO A 47 30.82 -11.87 -33.94
C PRO A 47 31.06 -13.37 -34.02
N GLN A 48 32.33 -13.77 -34.28
CA GLN A 48 32.75 -15.17 -34.23
C GLN A 48 33.16 -15.52 -32.82
N TYR A 49 32.64 -16.63 -32.30
CA TYR A 49 32.99 -17.15 -30.98
C TYR A 49 33.71 -18.49 -31.14
N ASP A 50 34.90 -18.63 -30.57
CA ASP A 50 35.65 -19.86 -30.62
C ASP A 50 35.17 -20.89 -29.61
N ASP A 51 34.66 -20.41 -28.47
CA ASP A 51 34.03 -21.24 -27.45
C ASP A 51 32.87 -20.53 -26.72
N TRP A 52 32.20 -21.23 -25.81
CA TRP A 52 31.09 -20.68 -25.02
C TRP A 52 31.51 -19.52 -24.09
N ALA A 53 32.79 -19.52 -23.63
CA ALA A 53 33.27 -18.46 -22.75
C ALA A 53 33.37 -17.11 -23.48
N ASP A 54 33.60 -17.09 -24.77
CA ASP A 54 33.69 -15.88 -25.57
C ASP A 54 32.30 -15.21 -25.66
N VAL A 55 31.24 -16.02 -25.71
CA VAL A 55 29.86 -15.51 -25.64
C VAL A 55 29.65 -14.71 -24.34
N TYR A 56 30.19 -15.21 -23.23
CA TYR A 56 30.13 -14.49 -21.98
C TYR A 56 31.02 -13.24 -21.99
N ARG A 57 32.25 -13.34 -22.42
CA ARG A 57 33.20 -12.22 -22.45
C ARG A 57 32.68 -11.07 -23.30
N GLU A 58 32.08 -11.32 -24.44
CA GLU A 58 31.56 -10.28 -25.33
C GLU A 58 30.17 -9.79 -24.95
N ARG A 59 29.27 -10.66 -24.51
CA ARG A 59 27.92 -10.29 -24.10
C ARG A 59 27.86 -9.57 -22.76
N TRP A 60 28.86 -9.78 -21.90
CA TRP A 60 28.95 -9.12 -20.61
C TRP A 60 29.74 -7.82 -20.66
N THR A 61 29.93 -7.26 -21.86
CA THR A 61 30.47 -5.91 -22.02
C THR A 61 29.32 -4.91 -22.06
N TRP A 62 29.52 -3.77 -21.44
CA TRP A 62 28.59 -2.66 -21.41
C TRP A 62 29.34 -1.33 -21.49
N ASP A 63 28.66 -0.29 -21.98
CA ASP A 63 29.23 1.05 -22.09
C ASP A 63 29.18 1.76 -20.75
N ARG A 64 28.10 1.52 -19.99
CA ARG A 64 27.90 2.11 -18.67
C ARG A 64 26.93 1.29 -17.83
N ILE A 65 27.02 1.50 -16.51
CA ILE A 65 26.02 1.08 -15.54
C ILE A 65 25.30 2.34 -15.04
N ALA A 66 23.99 2.37 -15.15
CA ALA A 66 23.15 3.40 -14.55
C ALA A 66 22.45 2.83 -13.33
N LYS A 67 22.20 3.66 -12.33
CA LYS A 67 21.31 3.31 -11.23
C LYS A 67 19.89 3.63 -11.61
N GLY A 68 18.96 2.78 -11.25
CA GLY A 68 17.56 2.98 -11.55
C GLY A 68 16.62 2.20 -10.65
N THR A 69 15.37 2.57 -10.73
CA THR A 69 14.26 1.82 -10.15
C THR A 69 13.16 1.74 -11.20
N HIS A 70 12.22 0.85 -11.00
CA HIS A 70 11.02 0.84 -11.82
C HIS A 70 9.80 1.26 -11.01
N HIS A 71 8.86 1.87 -11.68
CA HIS A 71 7.60 2.23 -11.09
C HIS A 71 6.51 1.29 -11.63
N VAL A 72 6.20 0.26 -10.89
CA VAL A 72 5.12 -0.68 -11.25
C VAL A 72 4.37 -1.06 -9.98
N ASN A 73 3.23 -0.47 -9.73
CA ASN A 73 2.21 -0.92 -8.77
C ASN A 73 2.71 -1.60 -7.48
N CYS A 74 3.95 -1.34 -7.07
CA CYS A 74 4.50 -1.73 -5.80
C CYS A 74 4.18 -0.60 -4.83
N TRP A 75 2.95 -0.59 -4.38
CA TRP A 75 2.45 0.37 -3.43
C TRP A 75 3.20 0.22 -2.11
N TYR A 76 3.65 1.31 -1.55
CA TYR A 76 4.39 1.44 -0.29
C TYR A 76 5.86 1.06 -0.27
N GLN A 77 6.40 0.31 -1.21
CA GLN A 77 7.77 -0.14 -1.09
C GLN A 77 8.54 -0.04 -2.39
N ARG A 78 9.18 1.08 -2.52
CA ARG A 78 9.94 1.47 -3.70
C ARG A 78 11.45 1.40 -3.44
N GLY A 79 11.86 0.48 -2.58
CA GLY A 79 13.26 0.31 -2.24
C GLY A 79 14.06 -0.55 -3.20
N CYS A 80 13.45 -1.03 -4.29
CA CYS A 80 14.18 -1.83 -5.27
C CYS A 80 15.10 -0.94 -6.08
N ASN A 81 16.40 -1.13 -5.91
CA ASN A 81 17.43 -0.45 -6.66
C ASN A 81 18.11 -1.43 -7.61
N TRP A 82 18.38 -0.97 -8.82
CA TRP A 82 18.89 -1.80 -9.89
C TRP A 82 20.15 -1.19 -10.49
N ASN A 83 21.11 -2.04 -10.79
CA ASN A 83 22.19 -1.75 -11.72
C ASN A 83 21.67 -2.04 -13.12
N ILE A 84 21.57 -0.99 -13.92
CA ILE A 84 21.05 -1.04 -15.27
C ILE A 84 22.24 -1.04 -16.23
N PHE A 85 22.43 -2.15 -16.92
CA PHE A 85 23.53 -2.34 -17.86
C PHE A 85 23.11 -1.86 -19.24
N VAL A 86 23.80 -0.84 -19.74
CA VAL A 86 23.51 -0.19 -21.02
C VAL A 86 24.62 -0.46 -22.01
N LYS A 87 24.28 -0.92 -23.20
CA LYS A 87 25.16 -1.10 -24.33
C LYS A 87 24.54 -0.45 -25.57
N GLU A 88 25.31 0.40 -26.24
CA GLU A 88 24.87 1.13 -27.45
C GLU A 88 23.51 1.87 -27.25
N GLY A 89 23.32 2.42 -26.06
CA GLY A 89 22.09 3.13 -25.70
C GLY A 89 20.91 2.24 -25.32
N LEU A 90 21.03 0.92 -25.37
CA LEU A 90 19.98 -0.04 -25.03
C LEU A 90 20.25 -0.67 -23.66
N VAL A 91 19.20 -0.79 -22.85
CA VAL A 91 19.22 -1.58 -21.63
C VAL A 91 19.12 -3.04 -22.02
N PHE A 92 20.10 -3.83 -21.69
CA PHE A 92 20.09 -5.25 -22.02
C PHE A 92 19.99 -6.18 -20.80
N ARG A 93 20.24 -5.62 -19.59
CA ARG A 93 20.20 -6.39 -18.36
C ARG A 93 19.93 -5.48 -17.17
N GLU A 94 19.24 -6.01 -16.19
CA GLU A 94 19.09 -5.45 -14.85
C GLU A 94 19.59 -6.44 -13.80
N GLU A 95 20.34 -5.94 -12.83
CA GLU A 95 20.69 -6.66 -11.62
C GLU A 95 20.33 -5.84 -10.40
N GLN A 96 19.98 -6.51 -9.32
CA GLN A 96 19.74 -5.81 -8.08
C GLN A 96 21.04 -5.16 -7.60
N ALA A 97 20.95 -3.87 -7.28
CA ALA A 97 22.08 -3.18 -6.68
C ALA A 97 22.20 -3.60 -5.22
N ALA A 98 23.37 -4.17 -4.86
CA ALA A 98 23.69 -4.61 -3.50
C ALA A 98 24.78 -3.73 -2.86
N ASP A 99 25.02 -2.56 -3.43
CA ASP A 99 26.09 -1.64 -3.06
C ASP A 99 25.62 -0.49 -2.14
N TYR A 100 24.46 -0.63 -1.55
CA TYR A 100 23.96 0.29 -0.52
C TYR A 100 24.54 -0.10 0.84
N PRO A 101 24.95 0.90 1.64
CA PRO A 101 25.46 0.60 2.97
C PRO A 101 24.33 0.07 3.86
N GLN A 102 24.64 -0.95 4.64
CA GLN A 102 23.79 -1.39 5.74
C GLN A 102 23.75 -0.27 6.78
N THR A 103 22.55 0.23 7.07
CA THR A 103 22.37 1.32 8.03
C THR A 103 22.10 0.84 9.45
N ASN A 104 21.61 -0.40 9.59
CA ASN A 104 21.36 -1.02 10.88
C ASN A 104 21.79 -2.49 10.82
N PRO A 105 22.92 -2.87 11.47
CA PRO A 105 23.43 -4.23 11.45
C PRO A 105 22.57 -5.25 12.21
N ASP A 106 21.64 -4.78 13.04
CA ASP A 106 20.80 -5.65 13.87
C ASP A 106 19.58 -6.21 13.10
N VAL A 107 19.28 -5.65 11.93
CA VAL A 107 18.20 -6.12 11.06
C VAL A 107 18.76 -6.72 9.78
N PRO A 108 18.01 -7.59 9.11
CA PRO A 108 18.40 -8.13 7.80
C PRO A 108 18.69 -7.04 6.79
N ASP A 109 19.73 -7.20 5.98
CA ASP A 109 20.03 -6.28 4.91
C ASP A 109 18.87 -6.19 3.91
N TYR A 110 18.48 -4.97 3.58
CA TYR A 110 17.46 -4.71 2.59
C TYR A 110 17.90 -5.14 1.17
N ASN A 111 19.18 -5.08 0.87
CA ASN A 111 19.74 -5.39 -0.44
C ASN A 111 20.50 -6.75 -0.43
N PRO A 112 20.45 -7.49 -1.55
CA PRO A 112 19.62 -7.31 -2.75
C PRO A 112 18.23 -7.95 -2.57
N ARG A 113 17.15 -7.18 -2.64
CA ARG A 113 15.79 -7.65 -2.33
C ARG A 113 14.74 -7.21 -3.37
N GLY A 114 15.05 -7.23 -4.63
CA GLY A 114 14.08 -6.98 -5.69
C GLY A 114 13.23 -8.22 -6.01
N CYS A 115 12.43 -8.10 -7.03
CA CYS A 115 11.64 -9.21 -7.57
C CYS A 115 11.86 -9.35 -9.08
N GLN A 116 11.39 -10.46 -9.64
CA GLN A 116 11.52 -10.75 -11.07
C GLN A 116 10.88 -9.70 -11.97
N LYS A 117 9.88 -8.94 -11.50
CA LYS A 117 9.27 -7.86 -12.29
C LYS A 117 10.29 -6.75 -12.62
N GLY A 118 11.14 -6.41 -11.66
CA GLY A 118 12.23 -5.46 -11.87
C GLY A 118 13.37 -6.08 -12.67
N ALA A 119 13.72 -7.34 -12.38
CA ALA A 119 14.80 -8.05 -13.04
C ALA A 119 14.58 -8.31 -14.55
N CYS A 120 13.37 -8.10 -15.05
CA CYS A 120 13.04 -8.25 -16.46
C CYS A 120 12.31 -7.02 -17.05
N PHE A 121 12.50 -5.85 -16.47
CA PHE A 121 11.78 -4.65 -16.89
C PHE A 121 12.16 -4.19 -18.30
N SER A 122 13.41 -4.41 -18.71
CA SER A 122 13.86 -4.17 -20.09
C SER A 122 13.07 -4.97 -21.13
N HIS A 123 12.67 -6.19 -20.78
CA HIS A 123 11.80 -6.98 -21.67
C HIS A 123 10.49 -6.28 -21.98
N ARG A 124 9.91 -5.60 -20.97
CA ARG A 124 8.71 -4.78 -21.17
C ARG A 124 8.99 -3.52 -21.98
N MET A 125 10.15 -2.92 -21.81
CA MET A 125 10.53 -1.71 -22.56
C MET A 125 10.62 -1.99 -24.06
N TYR A 126 11.10 -3.18 -24.42
CA TYR A 126 11.35 -3.56 -25.82
C TYR A 126 10.35 -4.61 -26.35
N ASP A 127 9.26 -4.86 -25.61
CA ASP A 127 8.22 -5.80 -26.03
C ASP A 127 7.58 -5.38 -27.37
N ALA A 128 7.44 -6.35 -28.26
CA ALA A 128 6.86 -6.11 -29.58
C ALA A 128 5.38 -5.66 -29.52
N GLY A 129 4.68 -5.99 -28.45
CA GLY A 129 3.31 -5.57 -28.19
C GLY A 129 3.17 -4.16 -27.61
N ARG A 130 4.28 -3.52 -27.24
CA ARG A 130 4.25 -2.18 -26.67
C ARG A 130 3.72 -1.16 -27.67
N LEU A 131 2.76 -0.33 -27.26
CA LEU A 131 2.23 0.75 -28.08
C LEU A 131 3.32 1.81 -28.33
N GLN A 132 3.62 2.05 -29.60
CA GLN A 132 4.62 3.01 -30.03
C GLN A 132 4.01 4.25 -30.69
N HIS A 133 2.75 4.19 -31.04
CA HIS A 133 2.03 5.23 -31.76
C HIS A 133 0.60 5.37 -31.23
N PRO A 134 0.01 6.57 -31.34
CA PRO A 134 -1.38 6.77 -31.03
C PRO A 134 -2.29 5.88 -31.88
N LEU A 135 -3.33 5.38 -31.27
CA LEU A 135 -4.34 4.54 -31.92
C LEU A 135 -5.72 5.19 -31.81
N LYS A 136 -6.39 5.40 -32.95
CA LYS A 136 -7.76 5.88 -33.01
C LYS A 136 -8.71 4.73 -33.27
N ARG A 137 -9.79 4.64 -32.47
CA ARG A 137 -10.84 3.64 -32.67
C ARG A 137 -11.58 3.91 -33.96
N VAL A 138 -11.77 2.89 -34.80
CA VAL A 138 -12.48 2.98 -36.09
C VAL A 138 -13.74 2.12 -36.16
N GLY A 139 -14.06 1.40 -35.11
CA GLY A 139 -15.24 0.56 -34.96
C GLY A 139 -16.11 1.00 -33.77
N LYS A 140 -17.20 0.25 -33.55
CA LYS A 140 -18.03 0.46 -32.36
C LYS A 140 -17.24 0.13 -31.09
N ARG A 141 -17.69 0.68 -29.95
CA ARG A 141 -17.12 0.35 -28.65
C ARG A 141 -17.18 -1.17 -28.43
N GLY A 142 -16.07 -1.79 -28.08
CA GLY A 142 -15.96 -3.24 -27.88
C GLY A 142 -15.51 -4.05 -29.09
N GLU A 143 -15.54 -3.51 -30.31
CA GLU A 143 -15.10 -4.25 -31.52
C GLU A 143 -13.59 -4.43 -31.63
N GLY A 144 -12.78 -3.72 -30.82
CA GLY A 144 -11.33 -3.85 -30.85
C GLY A 144 -10.64 -3.38 -32.13
N LYS A 145 -11.33 -2.58 -32.97
CA LYS A 145 -10.81 -2.09 -34.25
C LYS A 145 -10.12 -0.73 -34.06
N TRP A 146 -8.85 -0.68 -34.40
CA TRP A 146 -8.01 0.49 -34.20
C TRP A 146 -7.23 0.83 -35.47
N LYS A 147 -7.03 2.14 -35.70
CA LYS A 147 -6.18 2.69 -36.76
C LYS A 147 -5.04 3.45 -36.11
N ARG A 148 -3.82 3.23 -36.56
CA ARG A 148 -2.66 4.06 -36.24
C ARG A 148 -2.84 5.44 -36.82
N ILE A 149 -2.58 6.48 -36.02
CA ILE A 149 -2.55 7.90 -36.42
C ILE A 149 -1.22 8.51 -36.03
N SER A 150 -0.90 9.70 -36.53
CA SER A 150 0.29 10.44 -36.12
C SER A 150 0.07 11.10 -34.74
N TRP A 151 1.16 11.52 -34.12
CA TRP A 151 1.08 12.29 -32.88
C TRP A 151 0.43 13.65 -33.09
N GLU A 152 0.74 14.33 -34.20
CA GLU A 152 0.12 15.59 -34.58
C GLU A 152 -1.38 15.46 -34.68
N GLN A 153 -1.87 14.47 -35.46
CA GLN A 153 -3.29 14.21 -35.59
C GLN A 153 -3.96 13.91 -34.24
N ALA A 154 -3.31 13.11 -33.38
CA ALA A 154 -3.83 12.78 -32.07
C ALA A 154 -3.97 14.00 -31.15
N LEU A 155 -2.94 14.86 -31.16
CA LEU A 155 -2.90 16.09 -30.33
C LEU A 155 -3.93 17.12 -30.84
N GLU A 156 -4.05 17.32 -32.15
CA GLU A 156 -5.05 18.22 -32.74
C GLU A 156 -6.47 17.76 -32.37
N GLU A 157 -6.81 16.50 -32.62
CA GLU A 157 -8.15 15.98 -32.30
C GLU A 157 -8.48 16.07 -30.80
N LEU A 158 -7.50 15.84 -29.93
CA LEU A 158 -7.68 15.98 -28.47
C LEU A 158 -7.84 17.45 -28.06
N ALA A 159 -7.05 18.34 -28.64
CA ALA A 159 -7.15 19.77 -28.35
C ALA A 159 -8.49 20.36 -28.81
N ASP A 160 -8.92 20.05 -30.04
CA ASP A 160 -10.18 20.49 -30.58
C ASP A 160 -11.36 20.00 -29.74
N ALA A 161 -11.40 18.71 -29.42
CA ALA A 161 -12.44 18.15 -28.57
C ALA A 161 -12.47 18.77 -27.16
N THR A 162 -11.29 19.06 -26.59
CA THR A 162 -11.16 19.70 -25.28
C THR A 162 -11.69 21.14 -25.33
N ILE A 163 -11.25 21.93 -26.30
CA ILE A 163 -11.65 23.33 -26.46
C ILE A 163 -13.14 23.45 -26.74
N ASP A 164 -13.67 22.64 -27.66
CA ASP A 164 -15.09 22.64 -28.01
C ASP A 164 -15.94 22.26 -26.81
N THR A 165 -15.54 21.26 -26.03
CA THR A 165 -16.24 20.87 -24.80
C THR A 165 -16.23 21.99 -23.76
N ILE A 166 -15.09 22.66 -23.56
CA ILE A 166 -15.00 23.80 -22.64
C ILE A 166 -15.88 24.96 -23.10
N ARG A 167 -15.91 25.24 -24.39
CA ARG A 167 -16.75 26.33 -24.96
C ARG A 167 -18.25 26.06 -24.85
N GLU A 168 -18.64 24.79 -25.01
CA GLU A 168 -20.06 24.41 -25.01
C GLU A 168 -20.60 24.17 -23.60
N TYR A 169 -19.82 23.54 -22.73
CA TYR A 169 -20.28 23.05 -21.41
C TYR A 169 -19.50 23.60 -20.23
N GLY A 170 -18.41 24.34 -20.46
CA GLY A 170 -17.50 24.86 -19.43
C GLY A 170 -16.41 23.85 -19.02
N PRO A 171 -15.34 24.32 -18.37
CA PRO A 171 -14.18 23.48 -18.00
C PRO A 171 -14.51 22.36 -17.04
N GLY A 172 -15.48 22.55 -16.15
CA GLY A 172 -15.93 21.52 -15.19
C GLY A 172 -16.56 20.28 -15.81
N SER A 173 -16.85 20.30 -17.13
CA SER A 173 -17.40 19.14 -17.85
C SER A 173 -16.34 18.12 -18.29
N ILE A 174 -15.06 18.46 -18.19
CA ILE A 174 -13.93 17.57 -18.49
C ILE A 174 -13.36 17.08 -17.20
N VAL A 175 -13.32 15.76 -17.01
CA VAL A 175 -12.75 15.12 -15.83
C VAL A 175 -11.56 14.25 -16.27
N TRP A 176 -10.41 14.46 -15.63
CA TRP A 176 -9.21 13.70 -15.87
C TRP A 176 -9.10 12.57 -14.85
N ASP A 177 -9.16 11.34 -15.30
CA ASP A 177 -8.88 10.14 -14.50
C ASP A 177 -7.47 9.65 -14.84
N ILE A 178 -6.51 10.02 -14.00
CA ILE A 178 -5.10 9.77 -14.27
C ILE A 178 -4.54 8.51 -13.60
N GLY A 179 -5.28 7.92 -12.69
CA GLY A 179 -4.86 6.76 -11.93
C GLY A 179 -3.57 6.96 -11.12
N THR A 180 -3.22 5.96 -10.34
CA THR A 180 -2.04 6.00 -9.44
C THR A 180 -0.71 6.16 -10.20
N ALA A 181 -0.56 5.42 -11.29
CA ALA A 181 0.70 5.44 -12.07
C ALA A 181 0.90 6.77 -12.83
N GLY A 182 -0.18 7.42 -13.23
CA GLY A 182 -0.16 8.69 -13.95
C GLY A 182 0.31 9.88 -13.11
N THR A 183 0.29 9.78 -11.78
CA THR A 183 0.69 10.86 -10.87
C THR A 183 2.21 10.99 -10.66
N ASN A 184 3.01 10.10 -11.26
CA ASN A 184 4.43 10.05 -11.02
C ASN A 184 5.25 10.59 -12.20
N GLY A 185 6.33 11.30 -11.85
CA GLY A 185 7.29 11.84 -12.82
C GLY A 185 6.75 12.96 -13.70
N CYS A 186 7.36 13.13 -14.86
CA CYS A 186 7.04 14.24 -15.78
C CYS A 186 5.62 14.16 -16.36
N SER A 187 5.07 12.97 -16.55
CA SER A 187 3.70 12.80 -17.05
C SER A 187 2.66 13.31 -16.06
N GLY A 188 2.83 13.02 -14.77
CA GLY A 188 1.95 13.54 -13.73
C GLY A 188 2.00 15.06 -13.62
N LEU A 189 3.19 15.63 -13.64
CA LEU A 189 3.37 17.08 -13.64
C LEU A 189 2.74 17.73 -14.88
N GLY A 190 2.88 17.12 -16.05
CA GLY A 190 2.24 17.59 -17.30
C GLY A 190 0.72 17.61 -17.19
N ILE A 191 0.11 16.55 -16.68
CA ILE A 191 -1.35 16.46 -16.51
C ILE A 191 -1.84 17.50 -15.50
N VAL A 192 -1.23 17.59 -14.31
CA VAL A 192 -1.62 18.59 -13.30
C VAL A 192 -1.50 20.01 -13.85
N ARG A 193 -0.42 20.31 -14.60
CA ARG A 193 -0.28 21.61 -15.27
C ARG A 193 -1.41 21.86 -16.27
N THR A 194 -1.77 20.87 -17.08
CA THR A 194 -2.88 20.98 -18.05
C THR A 194 -4.18 21.26 -17.36
N CYS A 195 -4.50 20.53 -16.28
CA CYS A 195 -5.71 20.77 -15.50
C CYS A 195 -5.75 22.20 -14.94
N ASN A 196 -4.65 22.67 -14.37
CA ASN A 196 -4.58 24.02 -13.79
C ASN A 196 -4.70 25.13 -14.85
N VAL A 197 -4.14 24.94 -16.05
CA VAL A 197 -4.21 25.92 -17.13
C VAL A 197 -5.60 25.97 -17.74
N LEU A 198 -6.28 24.85 -17.85
CA LEU A 198 -7.62 24.72 -18.45
C LEU A 198 -8.74 24.87 -17.41
N ASP A 199 -8.42 25.00 -16.14
CA ASP A 199 -9.37 25.03 -15.02
C ASP A 199 -10.31 23.81 -15.01
N THR A 200 -9.76 22.63 -15.32
CA THR A 200 -10.49 21.37 -15.38
C THR A 200 -10.22 20.52 -14.15
N PRO A 201 -11.23 19.84 -13.58
CA PRO A 201 -11.04 18.95 -12.45
C PRO A 201 -10.31 17.65 -12.85
N PHE A 202 -9.51 17.12 -11.94
CA PHE A 202 -9.01 15.76 -12.05
C PHE A 202 -9.40 14.92 -10.83
N LEU A 203 -9.63 13.65 -11.04
CA LEU A 203 -9.89 12.71 -9.96
C LEU A 203 -8.58 12.35 -9.26
N ASN A 204 -8.54 12.52 -7.96
CA ASN A 204 -7.51 11.91 -7.15
C ASN A 204 -7.87 10.43 -6.94
N ALA A 205 -7.54 9.59 -7.92
CA ALA A 205 -7.94 8.20 -7.92
C ALA A 205 -7.56 7.46 -6.63
N ASN A 206 -6.48 7.85 -5.97
CA ASN A 206 -6.06 7.22 -4.71
C ASN A 206 -6.98 7.59 -3.55
N ALA A 207 -7.36 8.87 -3.43
CA ALA A 207 -8.28 9.31 -2.39
C ALA A 207 -9.69 8.79 -2.65
N ASP A 208 -10.15 8.89 -3.90
CA ASP A 208 -11.52 8.54 -4.29
C ASP A 208 -11.82 7.05 -4.14
N ILE A 209 -10.83 6.20 -4.32
CA ILE A 209 -10.95 4.75 -4.11
C ILE A 209 -10.47 4.27 -2.72
N GLY A 210 -10.13 5.19 -1.83
CA GLY A 210 -9.76 4.89 -0.45
C GLY A 210 -8.33 4.38 -0.25
N ASP A 211 -7.42 4.57 -1.19
CA ASP A 211 -6.02 4.14 -1.06
C ASP A 211 -5.23 4.94 -0.01
N HIS A 212 -5.75 6.09 0.43
CA HIS A 212 -5.09 6.97 1.42
C HIS A 212 -5.46 6.65 2.87
N HIS A 213 -6.08 5.52 3.14
CA HIS A 213 -6.45 5.10 4.49
C HIS A 213 -7.18 6.18 5.29
N PRO A 214 -8.36 6.63 4.85
CA PRO A 214 -9.09 7.71 5.50
C PRO A 214 -9.44 7.40 6.97
N GLY A 215 -9.66 6.13 7.31
CA GLY A 215 -9.89 5.72 8.69
C GLY A 215 -8.66 5.93 9.57
N ALA A 216 -7.46 5.65 9.07
CA ALA A 216 -6.22 5.93 9.76
C ALA A 216 -5.99 7.45 9.88
N ALA A 217 -6.24 8.20 8.80
CA ALA A 217 -6.08 9.65 8.80
C ALA A 217 -6.98 10.34 9.84
N VAL A 218 -8.23 9.91 9.94
CA VAL A 218 -9.20 10.44 10.94
C VAL A 218 -8.78 10.06 12.36
N THR A 219 -8.20 8.87 12.56
CA THR A 219 -7.82 8.39 13.90
C THR A 219 -6.53 9.04 14.39
N LEU A 220 -5.54 9.19 13.50
CA LEU A 220 -4.19 9.67 13.84
C LEU A 220 -3.96 11.15 13.54
N GLY A 221 -4.95 11.83 12.98
CA GLY A 221 -4.87 13.25 12.61
C GLY A 221 -4.03 13.54 11.37
N LYS A 222 -3.46 12.53 10.73
CA LYS A 222 -2.66 12.67 9.50
C LYS A 222 -2.65 11.39 8.69
N ILE A 223 -2.33 11.50 7.41
CA ILE A 223 -2.02 10.33 6.59
C ILE A 223 -0.72 9.74 7.10
N CYS A 224 -0.81 8.58 7.73
CA CYS A 224 0.32 7.85 8.28
C CYS A 224 0.31 6.44 7.69
N PHE A 225 1.43 6.07 7.06
CA PHE A 225 1.60 4.77 6.44
C PHE A 225 2.56 3.88 7.21
N ALA A 226 2.58 4.04 8.50
CA ALA A 226 3.38 3.22 9.36
C ALA A 226 4.87 3.54 9.43
N SER A 227 5.53 2.75 10.18
CA SER A 227 6.95 2.62 10.39
C SER A 227 7.65 2.05 9.16
N SER A 228 8.95 2.04 9.17
CA SER A 228 9.77 1.40 8.13
C SER A 228 9.60 -0.13 8.13
N ALA A 229 9.97 -0.78 7.03
CA ALA A 229 9.77 -2.22 6.87
C ALA A 229 10.62 -3.07 7.82
N ASP A 230 11.73 -2.54 8.29
CA ASP A 230 12.61 -3.17 9.27
C ASP A 230 11.98 -3.26 10.67
N ASP A 231 10.98 -2.43 11.00
CA ASP A 231 10.23 -2.55 12.25
C ASP A 231 9.52 -3.91 12.39
N LEU A 232 9.14 -4.53 11.28
CA LEU A 232 8.59 -5.88 11.28
C LEU A 232 9.53 -6.89 11.94
N PHE A 233 10.84 -6.67 11.81
CA PHE A 233 11.85 -7.56 12.39
C PHE A 233 11.92 -7.51 13.92
N TYR A 234 11.45 -6.41 14.51
CA TYR A 234 11.38 -6.23 15.96
C TYR A 234 10.06 -6.68 16.57
N SER A 235 9.09 -7.11 15.76
CA SER A 235 7.79 -7.55 16.24
C SER A 235 7.82 -8.99 16.72
N ASP A 236 7.16 -9.28 17.87
CA ASP A 236 6.90 -10.63 18.36
C ASP A 236 5.69 -11.26 17.68
N LEU A 237 4.74 -10.40 17.25
CA LEU A 237 3.52 -10.80 16.59
C LEU A 237 3.25 -9.92 15.37
N ILE A 238 3.19 -10.53 14.19
CA ILE A 238 2.90 -9.85 12.94
C ILE A 238 1.53 -10.29 12.43
N LEU A 239 0.59 -9.36 12.38
CA LEU A 239 -0.76 -9.56 11.87
C LEU A 239 -0.85 -9.05 10.43
N ILE A 240 -0.84 -9.93 9.44
CA ILE A 240 -1.11 -9.59 8.05
C ILE A 240 -2.63 -9.52 7.87
N TRP A 241 -3.19 -8.33 7.99
CA TRP A 241 -4.63 -8.15 7.98
C TRP A 241 -5.10 -7.38 6.76
N GLY A 242 -5.73 -8.11 5.83
CA GLY A 242 -6.21 -7.54 4.58
C GLY A 242 -5.12 -7.23 3.56
N GLY A 243 -4.03 -7.95 3.62
CA GLY A 243 -2.89 -7.82 2.70
C GLY A 243 -2.34 -9.18 2.26
N ASN A 244 -1.54 -9.16 1.20
CA ASN A 244 -0.79 -10.32 0.72
C ASN A 244 0.63 -9.90 0.33
N PRO A 245 1.48 -9.52 1.31
CA PRO A 245 2.81 -8.96 1.04
C PRO A 245 3.73 -9.91 0.29
N VAL A 246 3.62 -11.21 0.49
CA VAL A 246 4.42 -12.20 -0.27
C VAL A 246 4.16 -12.12 -1.77
N TYR A 247 2.98 -11.66 -2.18
CA TYR A 247 2.60 -11.54 -3.58
C TYR A 247 2.71 -10.10 -4.12
N THR A 248 2.43 -9.10 -3.30
CA THR A 248 2.29 -7.71 -3.73
C THR A 248 3.38 -6.77 -3.22
N GLN A 249 4.12 -7.19 -2.19
CA GLN A 249 5.22 -6.44 -1.58
C GLN A 249 6.44 -7.35 -1.38
N ILE A 250 6.80 -8.07 -2.42
CA ILE A 250 7.80 -9.14 -2.40
C ILE A 250 9.11 -8.74 -1.71
N PRO A 251 9.68 -7.55 -1.92
CA PRO A 251 10.89 -7.13 -1.24
C PRO A 251 10.82 -7.12 0.29
N ASN A 252 9.63 -6.92 0.85
CA ASN A 252 9.46 -6.86 2.31
C ASN A 252 9.09 -8.20 2.94
N ALA A 253 8.68 -9.16 2.14
CA ALA A 253 8.30 -10.48 2.66
C ALA A 253 9.46 -11.15 3.42
N HIS A 254 10.72 -10.82 3.08
CA HIS A 254 11.86 -11.37 3.79
C HIS A 254 11.97 -10.89 5.25
N PHE A 255 11.62 -9.63 5.54
CA PHE A 255 11.60 -9.15 6.94
C PHE A 255 10.59 -9.93 7.78
N ILE A 256 9.42 -10.24 7.22
CA ILE A 256 8.40 -11.06 7.88
C ILE A 256 8.95 -12.48 8.15
N ASN A 257 9.56 -13.09 7.13
CA ASN A 257 10.07 -14.45 7.25
C ASN A 257 11.27 -14.53 8.21
N GLU A 258 12.18 -13.56 8.16
CA GLU A 258 13.34 -13.51 9.03
C GLU A 258 12.97 -13.16 10.49
N ALA A 259 11.97 -12.31 10.69
CA ALA A 259 11.36 -12.09 12.01
C ALA A 259 10.79 -13.41 12.58
N ARG A 260 10.10 -14.20 11.72
CA ARG A 260 9.60 -15.52 12.10
C ARG A 260 10.71 -16.49 12.44
N TYR A 261 11.83 -16.50 11.73
CA TYR A 261 13.01 -17.31 12.08
C TYR A 261 13.64 -16.88 13.41
N LYS A 262 13.48 -15.61 13.79
CA LYS A 262 13.90 -15.07 15.09
C LYS A 262 12.90 -15.40 16.23
N GLY A 263 11.73 -15.92 15.91
CA GLY A 263 10.72 -16.35 16.89
C GLY A 263 9.41 -15.57 16.87
N ALA A 264 9.26 -14.58 15.99
CA ALA A 264 8.00 -13.88 15.82
C ALA A 264 6.90 -14.82 15.30
N GLU A 265 5.69 -14.65 15.78
CA GLU A 265 4.52 -15.37 15.26
C GLU A 265 3.84 -14.56 14.17
N VAL A 266 3.49 -15.19 13.07
CA VAL A 266 2.81 -14.56 11.93
C VAL A 266 1.38 -15.05 11.82
N VAL A 267 0.43 -14.14 11.81
CA VAL A 267 -1.00 -14.41 11.64
C VAL A 267 -1.48 -13.75 10.36
N THR A 268 -2.13 -14.49 9.47
CA THR A 268 -2.86 -13.89 8.33
C THR A 268 -4.35 -13.87 8.62
N ILE A 269 -4.98 -12.72 8.40
CA ILE A 269 -6.42 -12.51 8.48
C ILE A 269 -6.91 -12.14 7.08
N ALA A 270 -7.49 -13.10 6.38
CA ALA A 270 -7.83 -12.96 4.97
C ALA A 270 -8.99 -13.89 4.59
N PRO A 271 -9.79 -13.54 3.57
CA PRO A 271 -10.91 -14.39 3.13
C PRO A 271 -10.45 -15.68 2.45
N ASP A 272 -9.23 -15.71 1.94
CA ASP A 272 -8.63 -16.85 1.23
C ASP A 272 -7.31 -17.28 1.86
N TYR A 273 -6.95 -18.54 1.66
CA TYR A 273 -5.64 -19.07 2.04
C TYR A 273 -4.63 -18.70 0.94
N ASN A 274 -4.12 -17.48 1.02
CA ASN A 274 -3.25 -16.87 0.01
C ASN A 274 -1.75 -17.18 0.23
N ALA A 275 -0.89 -16.63 -0.65
CA ALA A 275 0.55 -16.85 -0.58
C ALA A 275 1.19 -16.44 0.75
N SER A 276 0.69 -15.39 1.41
CA SER A 276 1.18 -14.99 2.74
C SER A 276 0.73 -15.96 3.83
N SER A 277 -0.42 -16.62 3.64
CA SER A 277 -0.93 -17.62 4.60
C SER A 277 -0.10 -18.89 4.61
N ILE A 278 0.55 -19.24 3.51
CA ILE A 278 1.46 -20.41 3.43
C ILE A 278 2.62 -20.26 4.42
N HIS A 279 3.05 -19.03 4.66
CA HIS A 279 4.18 -18.71 5.54
C HIS A 279 3.74 -18.22 6.93
N ALA A 280 2.45 -18.25 7.23
CA ALA A 280 1.91 -17.85 8.52
C ALA A 280 1.76 -19.05 9.49
N ASP A 281 1.83 -18.77 10.78
CA ASP A 281 1.59 -19.76 11.84
C ASP A 281 0.10 -19.97 12.09
N ILE A 282 -0.69 -18.94 11.79
CA ILE A 282 -2.16 -18.98 11.90
C ILE A 282 -2.77 -18.30 10.68
N TRP A 283 -3.74 -18.95 10.08
CA TRP A 283 -4.69 -18.32 9.17
C TRP A 283 -6.06 -18.18 9.83
N ALA A 284 -6.56 -16.95 9.88
CA ALA A 284 -7.89 -16.63 10.37
C ALA A 284 -8.78 -16.24 9.18
N PRO A 285 -9.73 -17.08 8.78
CA PRO A 285 -10.68 -16.75 7.75
C PRO A 285 -11.57 -15.58 8.19
N VAL A 286 -11.87 -14.67 7.28
CA VAL A 286 -12.78 -13.56 7.52
C VAL A 286 -13.64 -13.30 6.28
N ASN A 287 -14.95 -13.15 6.45
CA ASN A 287 -15.83 -12.78 5.34
C ASN A 287 -15.48 -11.39 4.84
N VAL A 288 -15.46 -11.22 3.52
CA VAL A 288 -15.14 -9.92 2.88
C VAL A 288 -16.08 -8.83 3.43
N GLY A 289 -15.48 -7.73 3.89
CA GLY A 289 -16.22 -6.57 4.42
C GLY A 289 -16.69 -6.69 5.87
N SER A 290 -16.33 -7.75 6.58
CA SER A 290 -16.75 -7.97 7.98
C SER A 290 -15.62 -7.79 9.02
N ASP A 291 -14.49 -7.29 8.60
CA ASP A 291 -13.28 -7.13 9.43
C ASP A 291 -13.52 -6.26 10.68
N ALA A 292 -14.41 -5.27 10.59
CA ALA A 292 -14.77 -4.46 11.73
C ALA A 292 -15.42 -5.28 12.86
N ALA A 293 -16.29 -6.24 12.52
CA ALA A 293 -16.93 -7.10 13.51
C ALA A 293 -15.91 -8.02 14.18
N LEU A 294 -14.95 -8.55 13.41
CA LEU A 294 -13.84 -9.34 13.95
C LEU A 294 -12.99 -8.52 14.91
N GLY A 295 -12.56 -7.33 14.49
CA GLY A 295 -11.71 -6.46 15.29
C GLY A 295 -12.39 -5.95 16.57
N LEU A 296 -13.69 -5.57 16.49
CA LEU A 296 -14.46 -5.18 17.69
C LEU A 296 -14.62 -6.35 18.66
N SER A 297 -14.76 -7.58 18.16
CA SER A 297 -14.81 -8.75 19.03
C SER A 297 -13.47 -9.08 19.67
N ILE A 298 -12.35 -8.86 18.98
CA ILE A 298 -11.01 -8.95 19.58
C ILE A 298 -10.90 -7.91 20.71
N CYS A 299 -11.30 -6.66 20.47
CA CYS A 299 -11.34 -5.61 21.48
C CYS A 299 -12.23 -5.97 22.68
N GLN A 300 -13.41 -6.55 22.42
CA GLN A 300 -14.34 -7.00 23.47
C GLN A 300 -13.68 -8.01 24.40
N VAL A 301 -13.05 -9.04 23.85
CA VAL A 301 -12.35 -10.06 24.66
C VAL A 301 -11.18 -9.45 25.42
N MET A 302 -10.41 -8.53 24.80
CA MET A 302 -9.29 -7.87 25.49
C MET A 302 -9.78 -7.05 26.68
N VAL A 303 -10.87 -6.31 26.55
CA VAL A 303 -11.43 -5.50 27.64
C VAL A 303 -12.04 -6.40 28.72
N GLU A 304 -12.78 -7.43 28.34
CA GLU A 304 -13.45 -8.34 29.29
C GLU A 304 -12.45 -9.18 30.11
N GLU A 305 -11.37 -9.64 29.48
CA GLU A 305 -10.31 -10.42 30.13
C GLU A 305 -9.21 -9.55 30.77
N GLY A 306 -9.34 -8.22 30.76
CA GLY A 306 -8.35 -7.30 31.34
C GLY A 306 -6.98 -7.35 30.67
N LEU A 307 -6.96 -7.61 29.36
CA LEU A 307 -5.74 -7.70 28.55
C LEU A 307 -5.33 -6.37 27.90
N HIS A 308 -6.08 -5.30 28.14
CA HIS A 308 -5.78 -3.97 27.62
C HIS A 308 -4.77 -3.25 28.49
N ASP A 309 -3.87 -2.48 27.85
CA ASP A 309 -2.88 -1.68 28.55
C ASP A 309 -3.48 -0.35 29.02
N GLN A 310 -3.80 -0.29 30.32
CA GLN A 310 -4.44 0.87 30.91
C GLN A 310 -3.54 2.10 30.96
N ALA A 311 -2.22 1.94 31.09
CA ALA A 311 -1.29 3.05 31.13
C ALA A 311 -1.22 3.73 29.76
N PHE A 312 -1.01 2.93 28.69
CA PHE A 312 -1.02 3.42 27.33
C PHE A 312 -2.36 4.10 26.96
N ILE A 313 -3.49 3.48 27.31
CA ILE A 313 -4.82 4.02 27.04
C ILE A 313 -4.98 5.40 27.65
N ARG A 314 -4.56 5.59 28.90
CA ARG A 314 -4.68 6.88 29.58
C ARG A 314 -3.81 7.96 28.96
N GLU A 315 -2.58 7.62 28.61
CA GLU A 315 -1.60 8.59 28.17
C GLU A 315 -1.65 8.88 26.67
N GLN A 316 -1.88 7.85 25.85
CA GLN A 316 -1.67 7.92 24.40
C GLN A 316 -2.97 7.95 23.59
N THR A 317 -4.14 7.96 24.23
CA THR A 317 -5.42 7.92 23.53
C THR A 317 -6.42 8.95 24.08
N ASP A 318 -7.50 9.18 23.34
CA ASP A 318 -8.63 9.99 23.77
C ASP A 318 -9.64 9.24 24.67
N LEU A 319 -9.36 7.98 25.00
CA LEU A 319 -10.26 7.13 25.77
C LEU A 319 -10.56 7.62 27.19
N PRO A 320 -9.67 8.34 27.91
CA PRO A 320 -10.00 8.92 29.20
C PRO A 320 -10.79 10.24 29.12
N LEU A 321 -10.87 10.88 27.94
CA LEU A 321 -11.56 12.15 27.78
C LEU A 321 -13.07 12.00 28.03
N LEU A 322 -13.67 13.04 28.60
CA LEU A 322 -15.09 13.03 28.97
C LEU A 322 -15.98 13.37 27.78
N VAL A 323 -17.03 12.57 27.65
CA VAL A 323 -18.08 12.73 26.64
C VAL A 323 -19.42 13.00 27.34
N ARG A 324 -20.16 13.97 26.83
CA ARG A 324 -21.52 14.27 27.27
C ARG A 324 -22.47 13.17 26.84
N ARG A 325 -23.29 12.67 27.75
CA ARG A 325 -24.25 11.59 27.44
C ARG A 325 -25.45 12.04 26.62
N ASP A 326 -25.81 13.30 26.72
CA ASP A 326 -26.93 13.92 25.98
C ASP A 326 -26.63 14.11 24.49
N THR A 327 -25.45 14.69 24.18
CA THR A 327 -25.05 15.02 22.81
C THR A 327 -24.11 13.99 22.18
N ARG A 328 -23.41 13.18 22.99
CA ARG A 328 -22.32 12.28 22.60
C ARG A 328 -21.10 13.00 22.00
N LEU A 329 -20.93 14.26 22.33
CA LEU A 329 -19.75 15.06 21.98
C LEU A 329 -18.81 15.15 23.18
N PHE A 330 -17.54 15.43 22.93
CA PHE A 330 -16.60 15.72 24.00
C PHE A 330 -17.07 16.90 24.84
N LEU A 331 -16.85 16.82 26.16
CA LEU A 331 -16.99 17.96 27.03
C LEU A 331 -15.86 18.96 26.73
N ARG A 332 -16.22 20.21 26.46
CA ARG A 332 -15.28 21.28 26.11
C ARG A 332 -15.42 22.47 27.06
N GLN A 333 -14.41 23.31 27.08
CA GLN A 333 -14.45 24.53 27.90
C GLN A 333 -15.61 25.45 27.47
N SER A 334 -15.92 25.51 26.20
CA SER A 334 -17.08 26.25 25.69
C SER A 334 -18.43 25.76 26.23
N ASP A 335 -18.54 24.54 26.74
CA ASP A 335 -19.74 24.03 27.42
C ASP A 335 -19.86 24.60 28.86
N LEU A 336 -18.72 24.89 29.49
CA LEU A 336 -18.64 25.28 30.91
C LEU A 336 -18.63 26.79 31.09
N GLU A 337 -17.94 27.53 30.22
CA GLU A 337 -17.65 28.94 30.36
C GLU A 337 -18.08 29.73 29.12
N GLU A 338 -18.58 30.95 29.31
CA GLU A 338 -18.85 31.89 28.24
C GLU A 338 -17.51 32.36 27.63
N GLY A 339 -17.34 32.16 26.31
CA GLY A 339 -16.09 32.45 25.62
C GLY A 339 -15.00 31.38 25.80
N GLY A 340 -15.33 30.24 26.42
CA GLY A 340 -14.43 29.08 26.51
C GLY A 340 -14.03 28.51 25.16
N SER A 341 -12.86 27.87 25.10
CA SER A 341 -12.30 27.29 23.89
C SER A 341 -12.92 25.94 23.55
N ASP A 342 -13.07 25.67 22.26
CA ASP A 342 -13.44 24.34 21.74
C ASP A 342 -12.25 23.37 21.68
N ASP A 343 -11.02 23.84 21.89
CA ASP A 343 -9.80 23.03 21.84
C ASP A 343 -9.32 22.59 23.24
N VAL A 344 -10.09 22.87 24.29
CA VAL A 344 -9.83 22.42 25.66
C VAL A 344 -10.85 21.35 26.02
N PHE A 345 -10.34 20.18 26.37
CA PHE A 345 -11.10 19.01 26.77
C PHE A 345 -10.94 18.71 28.25
N TYR A 346 -11.63 17.73 28.75
CA TYR A 346 -11.62 17.36 30.17
C TYR A 346 -11.47 15.85 30.34
N PHE A 347 -10.77 15.46 31.43
CA PHE A 347 -10.81 14.13 31.99
C PHE A 347 -11.21 14.22 33.49
N PHE A 348 -11.54 13.10 34.09
CA PHE A 348 -11.90 13.04 35.52
C PHE A 348 -10.71 12.55 36.33
N ASP A 349 -10.29 13.32 37.32
CA ASP A 349 -9.30 12.95 38.32
C ASP A 349 -10.00 12.20 39.47
N PRO A 350 -9.80 10.90 39.64
CA PRO A 350 -10.49 10.10 40.65
C PRO A 350 -9.97 10.39 42.10
N VAL A 351 -8.77 10.96 42.22
CA VAL A 351 -8.18 11.30 43.51
C VAL A 351 -8.74 12.64 44.01
N ALA A 352 -8.68 13.68 43.18
CA ALA A 352 -9.26 14.96 43.50
C ALA A 352 -10.78 15.00 43.42
N ARG A 353 -11.39 14.04 42.71
CA ARG A 353 -12.84 13.92 42.42
C ARG A 353 -13.39 15.12 41.67
N GLU A 354 -12.64 15.60 40.70
CA GLU A 354 -13.01 16.74 39.88
C GLU A 354 -12.59 16.55 38.44
N ILE A 355 -13.14 17.36 37.53
CA ILE A 355 -12.71 17.38 36.14
C ILE A 355 -11.43 18.24 36.03
N ARG A 356 -10.52 17.81 35.17
CA ARG A 356 -9.27 18.51 34.85
C ARG A 356 -9.20 18.84 33.39
N GLU A 357 -8.69 20.01 33.09
CA GLU A 357 -8.49 20.48 31.73
C GLU A 357 -7.32 19.76 31.04
N VAL A 358 -7.43 19.58 29.77
CA VAL A 358 -6.36 19.13 28.88
C VAL A 358 -6.45 19.81 27.54
N SER A 359 -5.37 20.41 27.09
CA SER A 359 -5.31 21.04 25.77
C SER A 359 -5.21 20.00 24.66
N GLN A 360 -5.95 20.19 23.58
CA GLN A 360 -5.82 19.38 22.36
C GLN A 360 -4.38 19.32 21.84
N ALA A 361 -3.61 20.40 22.01
CA ALA A 361 -2.25 20.48 21.49
C ALA A 361 -1.26 19.52 22.17
N THR A 362 -1.46 19.21 23.45
CA THR A 362 -0.51 18.42 24.24
C THR A 362 -1.09 17.16 24.84
N LEU A 363 -2.37 17.16 25.20
CA LEU A 363 -3.04 16.11 25.98
C LEU A 363 -2.25 15.69 27.24
N ALA A 364 -1.49 16.60 27.82
CA ALA A 364 -0.62 16.32 28.95
C ALA A 364 -1.45 16.09 30.23
N LEU A 365 -1.22 14.96 30.89
CA LEU A 365 -1.95 14.54 32.08
C LEU A 365 -1.28 15.01 33.41
N GLU A 366 -0.11 15.61 33.34
CA GLU A 366 0.65 16.12 34.50
C GLU A 366 0.84 15.10 35.63
N GLY A 367 0.95 13.81 35.29
CA GLY A 367 1.10 12.69 36.23
C GLY A 367 -0.19 12.23 36.89
N ILE A 368 -1.35 12.75 36.48
CA ILE A 368 -2.65 12.27 36.93
C ILE A 368 -3.03 11.01 36.18
N GLU A 369 -3.58 10.03 36.90
CA GLU A 369 -4.20 8.84 36.28
C GLU A 369 -5.70 9.05 36.10
N PRO A 370 -6.18 9.43 34.90
CA PRO A 370 -7.59 9.70 34.68
C PRO A 370 -8.46 8.44 34.85
N ALA A 371 -9.69 8.66 35.28
CA ALA A 371 -10.68 7.60 35.31
C ALA A 371 -11.01 7.11 33.89
N LEU A 372 -11.06 5.80 33.69
CA LEU A 372 -11.51 5.18 32.45
C LEU A 372 -13.00 4.77 32.51
N GLU A 373 -13.56 4.66 33.70
CA GLU A 373 -14.95 4.27 33.94
C GLU A 373 -15.60 5.22 34.94
N GLY A 374 -16.92 5.29 34.93
CA GLY A 374 -17.72 6.11 35.81
C GLY A 374 -18.65 7.07 35.05
N GLU A 375 -19.59 7.63 35.80
CA GLU A 375 -20.51 8.69 35.34
C GLU A 375 -20.39 9.83 36.33
N PHE A 376 -20.23 11.04 35.82
CA PHE A 376 -19.97 12.22 36.63
C PHE A 376 -20.96 13.33 36.27
N ALA A 377 -21.54 13.96 37.29
CA ALA A 377 -22.36 15.15 37.12
C ALA A 377 -21.45 16.39 36.99
N VAL A 378 -21.68 17.19 35.97
CA VAL A 378 -20.91 18.40 35.70
C VAL A 378 -21.86 19.54 35.42
N ALA A 379 -21.66 20.65 36.13
CA ALA A 379 -22.36 21.89 35.90
C ALA A 379 -21.85 22.55 34.60
N THR A 380 -22.77 22.86 33.69
CA THR A 380 -22.49 23.58 32.45
C THR A 380 -23.28 24.88 32.42
N ARG A 381 -23.03 25.71 31.42
CA ARG A 381 -23.79 26.96 31.22
C ARG A 381 -25.30 26.73 31.05
N ASP A 382 -25.68 25.55 30.52
CA ASP A 382 -27.06 25.21 30.21
C ASP A 382 -27.73 24.32 31.28
N GLY A 383 -27.04 24.06 32.39
CA GLY A 383 -27.50 23.23 33.49
C GLY A 383 -26.55 22.05 33.78
N GLU A 384 -26.96 21.19 34.69
CA GLU A 384 -26.18 20.01 35.06
C GLU A 384 -26.38 18.89 34.01
N ILE A 385 -25.28 18.30 33.56
CA ILE A 385 -25.25 17.20 32.63
C ILE A 385 -24.46 16.01 33.20
N ILE A 386 -24.69 14.82 32.65
CA ILE A 386 -23.88 13.63 32.95
C ILE A 386 -22.85 13.44 31.86
N VAL A 387 -21.60 13.24 32.28
CA VAL A 387 -20.47 12.93 31.40
C VAL A 387 -19.87 11.58 31.81
N GLU A 388 -19.17 10.96 30.87
CA GLU A 388 -18.45 9.71 31.11
C GLU A 388 -17.19 9.66 30.25
N PRO A 389 -16.15 8.89 30.63
CA PRO A 389 -15.00 8.65 29.76
C PRO A 389 -15.40 7.95 28.47
N VAL A 390 -14.73 8.26 27.36
CA VAL A 390 -14.93 7.57 26.07
C VAL A 390 -14.81 6.06 26.23
N PHE A 391 -13.86 5.57 27.05
CA PHE A 391 -13.65 4.15 27.33
C PHE A 391 -14.91 3.48 27.93
N ALA A 392 -15.63 4.14 28.83
CA ALA A 392 -16.86 3.59 29.41
C ALA A 392 -17.93 3.39 28.33
N GLY A 393 -18.10 4.36 27.43
CA GLY A 393 -18.97 4.27 26.26
C GLY A 393 -18.54 3.16 25.30
N LEU A 394 -17.25 3.06 25.01
CA LEU A 394 -16.68 2.01 24.18
C LEU A 394 -16.94 0.62 24.77
N LYS A 395 -16.68 0.43 26.05
CA LYS A 395 -16.90 -0.85 26.76
C LYS A 395 -18.35 -1.33 26.63
N ARG A 396 -19.33 -0.41 26.78
CA ARG A 396 -20.75 -0.75 26.57
C ARG A 396 -21.04 -1.17 25.13
N GLN A 397 -20.46 -0.47 24.16
CA GLN A 397 -20.65 -0.79 22.76
C GLN A 397 -20.00 -2.14 22.38
N LEU A 398 -18.82 -2.44 22.93
CA LEU A 398 -18.11 -3.69 22.69
C LEU A 398 -18.88 -4.91 23.23
N ALA A 399 -19.69 -4.77 24.28
CA ALA A 399 -20.50 -5.83 24.83
C ALA A 399 -21.42 -6.51 23.78
N ASP A 400 -21.79 -5.77 22.74
CA ASP A 400 -22.56 -6.29 21.61
C ASP A 400 -21.76 -7.20 20.66
N TYR A 401 -20.44 -7.18 20.71
CA TYR A 401 -19.56 -7.88 19.78
C TYR A 401 -18.90 -9.11 20.40
N THR A 402 -19.71 -9.96 21.08
CA THR A 402 -19.20 -11.24 21.60
C THR A 402 -18.60 -12.09 20.48
N PRO A 403 -17.62 -12.98 20.79
CA PRO A 403 -17.05 -13.88 19.79
C PRO A 403 -18.08 -14.71 19.04
N GLU A 404 -19.15 -15.14 19.70
CA GLU A 404 -20.25 -15.93 19.11
C GLU A 404 -21.06 -15.10 18.09
N ARG A 405 -21.31 -13.83 18.41
CA ARG A 405 -22.00 -12.92 17.49
C ARG A 405 -21.09 -12.55 16.32
N ALA A 406 -19.84 -12.25 16.60
CA ALA A 406 -18.86 -11.92 15.55
C ALA A 406 -18.61 -13.10 14.60
N THR A 407 -18.62 -14.35 15.09
CA THR A 407 -18.52 -15.54 14.23
C THR A 407 -19.63 -15.59 13.18
N LYS A 408 -20.86 -15.24 13.55
CA LYS A 408 -21.99 -15.23 12.60
C LYS A 408 -21.82 -14.17 11.49
N ILE A 409 -21.10 -13.11 11.76
CA ILE A 409 -20.86 -12.02 10.82
C ILE A 409 -19.59 -12.28 9.99
N SER A 410 -18.49 -12.56 10.69
CA SER A 410 -17.15 -12.64 10.08
C SER A 410 -16.78 -14.02 9.56
N GLY A 411 -17.46 -15.06 9.99
CA GLY A 411 -17.08 -16.43 9.69
C GLY A 411 -15.86 -16.95 10.49
N THR A 412 -15.18 -16.09 11.23
CA THR A 412 -14.04 -16.47 12.07
C THR A 412 -14.54 -17.23 13.30
N PRO A 413 -14.03 -18.44 13.61
CA PRO A 413 -14.47 -19.21 14.77
C PRO A 413 -14.26 -18.47 16.09
N ALA A 414 -15.24 -18.52 17.02
CA ALA A 414 -15.20 -17.82 18.31
C ALA A 414 -13.95 -18.19 19.14
N SER A 415 -13.54 -19.46 19.11
CA SER A 415 -12.32 -19.91 19.78
C SER A 415 -11.06 -19.26 19.21
N LEU A 416 -11.02 -19.04 17.89
CA LEU A 416 -9.91 -18.36 17.22
C LEU A 416 -9.92 -16.87 17.55
N ILE A 417 -11.08 -16.22 17.59
CA ILE A 417 -11.20 -14.81 18.03
C ILE A 417 -10.59 -14.61 19.42
N ARG A 418 -10.98 -15.45 20.38
CA ARG A 418 -10.41 -15.42 21.75
C ARG A 418 -8.91 -15.69 21.77
N ARG A 419 -8.43 -16.63 20.95
CA ARG A 419 -7.01 -16.92 20.82
C ARG A 419 -6.24 -15.72 20.29
N LEU A 420 -6.75 -15.04 19.25
CA LEU A 420 -6.15 -13.85 18.68
C LEU A 420 -6.10 -12.70 19.69
N ALA A 421 -7.21 -12.42 20.36
CA ALA A 421 -7.28 -11.38 21.39
C ALA A 421 -6.24 -11.57 22.50
N ARG A 422 -6.10 -12.80 23.01
CA ARG A 422 -5.11 -13.14 24.05
C ARG A 422 -3.66 -13.04 23.53
N LYS A 423 -3.41 -13.38 22.26
CA LYS A 423 -2.09 -13.21 21.65
C LYS A 423 -1.72 -11.75 21.50
N ILE A 424 -2.63 -10.95 20.98
CA ILE A 424 -2.40 -9.51 20.77
C ILE A 424 -2.21 -8.80 22.12
N GLY A 425 -3.10 -9.04 23.09
CA GLY A 425 -3.00 -8.38 24.40
C GLY A 425 -1.83 -8.85 25.28
N ARG A 426 -1.07 -9.88 24.87
CA ARG A 426 0.11 -10.37 25.58
C ARG A 426 1.40 -10.23 24.81
N ALA A 427 1.34 -9.74 23.58
CA ALA A 427 2.52 -9.51 22.77
C ALA A 427 3.37 -8.39 23.36
N GLY A 428 4.68 -8.55 23.39
CA GLY A 428 5.61 -7.48 23.77
C GLY A 428 5.69 -6.41 22.70
N ALA A 429 5.62 -6.83 21.40
CA ALA A 429 5.55 -5.93 20.25
C ALA A 429 4.67 -6.57 19.17
N ALA A 430 3.53 -5.95 18.87
CA ALA A 430 2.62 -6.42 17.83
C ALA A 430 2.50 -5.38 16.70
N THR A 431 2.50 -5.87 15.46
CA THR A 431 2.37 -5.02 14.27
C THR A 431 1.23 -5.53 13.39
N ILE A 432 0.42 -4.61 12.87
CA ILE A 432 -0.55 -4.91 11.81
C ILE A 432 0.00 -4.43 10.47
N LEU A 433 0.30 -5.38 9.60
CA LEU A 433 0.61 -5.11 8.21
C LEU A 433 -0.67 -5.13 7.38
N THR A 434 -1.06 -3.97 6.88
CA THR A 434 -2.26 -3.79 6.07
C THR A 434 -1.90 -3.24 4.70
N GLN A 435 -2.82 -3.36 3.74
CA GLN A 435 -2.71 -2.76 2.41
C GLN A 435 -3.95 -1.90 2.10
N SER A 436 -3.90 -1.16 1.00
CA SER A 436 -4.94 -0.19 0.61
C SER A 436 -6.20 -0.87 0.10
N ASN A 437 -6.93 -1.56 0.94
CA ASN A 437 -8.14 -2.28 0.53
C ASN A 437 -9.39 -2.01 1.39
N PHE A 438 -9.24 -1.76 2.68
CA PHE A 438 -10.37 -1.66 3.60
C PHE A 438 -11.30 -0.50 3.30
N SER A 439 -10.74 0.69 3.10
CA SER A 439 -11.52 1.90 2.80
C SER A 439 -12.26 1.86 1.47
N LYS A 440 -11.98 0.89 0.62
CA LYS A 440 -12.71 0.65 -0.64
C LYS A 440 -14.06 -0.02 -0.43
N PHE A 441 -14.32 -0.55 0.76
CA PHE A 441 -15.61 -1.15 1.12
C PHE A 441 -16.54 -0.12 1.74
N TYR A 442 -17.83 -0.40 1.70
CA TYR A 442 -18.84 0.34 2.45
C TYR A 442 -18.48 0.32 3.95
N HIS A 443 -18.40 1.49 4.57
CA HIS A 443 -17.88 1.68 5.93
C HIS A 443 -16.42 1.21 6.15
N GLY A 444 -15.62 1.12 5.10
CA GLY A 444 -14.23 0.65 5.18
C GLY A 444 -13.33 1.49 6.09
N ASN A 445 -13.60 2.78 6.23
CA ASN A 445 -12.93 3.65 7.21
C ASN A 445 -13.09 3.15 8.65
N LYS A 446 -14.24 2.55 9.00
CA LYS A 446 -14.44 1.94 10.32
C LYS A 446 -13.59 0.68 10.50
N MET A 447 -13.39 -0.10 9.46
CA MET A 447 -12.50 -1.28 9.52
C MET A 447 -11.06 -0.87 9.79
N GLU A 448 -10.59 0.23 9.18
CA GLU A 448 -9.25 0.76 9.45
C GLU A 448 -9.12 1.26 10.89
N ARG A 449 -10.11 2.02 11.37
CA ARG A 449 -10.12 2.52 12.75
C ARG A 449 -10.11 1.40 13.79
N VAL A 450 -10.87 0.34 13.55
CA VAL A 450 -10.92 -0.80 14.49
C VAL A 450 -9.58 -1.52 14.59
N LYS A 451 -8.81 -1.64 13.50
CA LYS A 451 -7.46 -2.22 13.57
C LYS A 451 -6.53 -1.38 14.46
N ILE A 452 -6.63 -0.06 14.34
CA ILE A 452 -5.88 0.86 15.21
C ILE A 452 -6.34 0.73 16.66
N LEU A 453 -7.65 0.61 16.90
CA LEU A 453 -8.19 0.39 18.23
C LEU A 453 -7.66 -0.92 18.86
N VAL A 454 -7.54 -1.99 18.06
CA VAL A 454 -6.97 -3.27 18.53
C VAL A 454 -5.54 -3.06 19.04
N LEU A 455 -4.69 -2.34 18.29
CA LEU A 455 -3.32 -2.05 18.73
C LEU A 455 -3.30 -1.10 19.92
N ALA A 456 -4.08 -0.02 19.90
CA ALA A 456 -4.15 0.95 20.98
C ALA A 456 -4.57 0.33 22.32
N LEU A 457 -5.56 -0.60 22.30
CA LEU A 457 -5.94 -1.33 23.52
C LEU A 457 -4.83 -2.27 23.99
N ALA A 458 -3.97 -2.76 23.11
CA ALA A 458 -2.85 -3.62 23.47
C ALA A 458 -1.59 -2.83 23.88
N GLY A 459 -1.60 -1.50 23.84
CA GLY A 459 -0.43 -0.68 24.14
C GLY A 459 0.64 -0.71 23.03
N GLN A 460 0.25 -0.83 21.75
CA GLN A 460 1.14 -1.04 20.61
C GLN A 460 1.11 0.12 19.61
#